data_a3f320e0f2c4fde2560b7c7c5969d91f
#
_entry.id   a3f320e0f2c4fde2560b7c7c5969d91f
#
_cell.length_a   1.000
_cell.length_b   1.000
_cell.length_c   1.000
_cell.angle_alpha   90.00
_cell.angle_beta   90.00
_cell.angle_gamma   90.00
#
_symmetry.space_group_name_H-M   'P 1'
#
loop_
_entity.id
_entity.type
_entity.pdbx_description
1 polymer ?
#
loop_
_entity_poly.entity_id
_entity_poly.type
_entity_poly.pdbx_seq_one_letter_code
_entity_poly.pdbx_strand_id
1 'polypeptide(L)'
;MDNVQKTHDYILSHWKQAIVLPKNAESPHMYVKPFLPPCIDGPFKNLYYWDTFFTNKGLLADGLIEEAKNNTENLIHAVNLKGFVPNALSDHMSKFCSAVSSFYDKRRV
;
A
#
# COMPACT_ATOMS: atom_id res chain seq x y z
N MET A 1 -6.32 16.11 27.36
CA MET A 1 -6.28 15.71 25.94
C MET A 1 -7.30 14.59 25.73
N ASP A 2 -8.17 14.73 24.76
CA ASP A 2 -9.19 13.70 24.52
C ASP A 2 -8.62 12.49 23.79
N ASN A 3 -9.41 11.45 23.67
CA ASN A 3 -8.97 10.20 23.05
C ASN A 3 -8.71 10.33 21.55
N VAL A 4 -9.45 11.21 20.89
CA VAL A 4 -9.25 11.46 19.45
C VAL A 4 -7.89 12.06 19.20
N GLN A 5 -7.52 13.07 20.00
CA GLN A 5 -6.23 13.73 19.87
C GLN A 5 -5.07 12.78 20.18
N LYS A 6 -5.22 11.97 21.23
CA LYS A 6 -4.20 10.98 21.60
C LYS A 6 -4.00 9.96 20.49
N THR A 7 -5.09 9.50 19.87
CA THR A 7 -5.03 8.55 18.77
C THR A 7 -4.31 9.16 17.57
N HIS A 8 -4.66 10.41 17.23
CA HIS A 8 -4.03 11.10 16.10
C HIS A 8 -2.53 11.30 16.34
N ASP A 9 -2.16 11.70 17.54
CA ASP A 9 -0.74 11.89 17.89
C ASP A 9 0.04 10.58 17.79
N TYR A 10 -0.57 9.48 18.21
CA TYR A 10 0.03 8.16 18.09
C TYR A 10 0.27 7.81 16.62
N ILE A 11 -0.74 8.00 15.79
CA ILE A 11 -0.65 7.70 14.36
C ILE A 11 0.45 8.54 13.72
N LEU A 12 0.46 9.85 13.98
CA LEU A 12 1.47 10.76 13.42
C LEU A 12 2.89 10.32 13.77
N SER A 13 3.10 9.89 15.02
CA SER A 13 4.43 9.50 15.47
C SER A 13 4.88 8.14 14.95
N HIS A 14 3.95 7.33 14.43
CA HIS A 14 4.26 5.96 14.01
C HIS A 14 4.27 5.75 12.50
N TRP A 15 3.82 6.72 11.69
CA TRP A 15 3.79 6.56 10.24
C TRP A 15 5.12 6.08 9.67
N LYS A 16 6.21 6.73 10.05
CA LYS A 16 7.53 6.43 9.47
C LYS A 16 8.08 5.09 9.91
N GLN A 17 7.63 4.55 11.02
CA GLN A 17 8.03 3.23 11.46
C GLN A 17 7.46 2.12 10.57
N ALA A 18 6.38 2.41 9.87
CA ALA A 18 5.73 1.45 8.99
C ALA A 18 6.39 1.36 7.61
N ILE A 19 7.27 2.30 7.27
CA ILE A 19 7.87 2.35 5.93
C ILE A 19 8.80 1.16 5.71
N VAL A 20 8.58 0.45 4.60
CA VAL A 20 9.40 -0.68 4.19
C VAL A 20 10.14 -0.31 2.91
N LEU A 21 11.43 -0.58 2.87
CA LEU A 21 12.23 -0.36 1.66
C LEU A 21 12.04 -1.54 0.70
N PRO A 22 12.09 -1.30 -0.63
CA PRO A 22 11.92 -2.40 -1.59
C PRO A 22 12.85 -3.58 -1.34
N LYS A 23 14.10 -3.34 -0.94
CA LYS A 23 15.07 -4.40 -0.68
C LYS A 23 14.67 -5.32 0.47
N ASN A 24 13.80 -4.84 1.36
CA ASN A 24 13.33 -5.61 2.51
C ASN A 24 11.96 -6.24 2.28
N ALA A 25 11.40 -6.05 1.09
CA ALA A 25 10.11 -6.61 0.74
C ALA A 25 10.23 -8.10 0.45
N GLU A 26 9.12 -8.81 0.59
CA GLU A 26 9.04 -10.23 0.28
C GLU A 26 9.35 -10.49 -1.20
N SER A 27 8.87 -9.62 -2.08
CA SER A 27 9.11 -9.69 -3.53
C SER A 27 9.67 -8.35 -4.00
N PRO A 28 10.99 -8.09 -3.82
CA PRO A 28 11.56 -6.77 -4.08
C PRO A 28 11.32 -6.20 -5.48
N HIS A 29 11.28 -7.05 -6.50
CA HIS A 29 11.07 -6.59 -7.88
C HIS A 29 9.69 -6.00 -8.14
N MET A 30 8.74 -6.22 -7.23
CA MET A 30 7.39 -5.66 -7.34
C MET A 30 7.33 -4.20 -6.90
N TYR A 31 8.41 -3.68 -6.33
CA TYR A 31 8.43 -2.34 -5.73
C TYR A 31 9.53 -1.49 -6.33
N VAL A 32 9.23 -0.21 -6.55
CA VAL A 32 10.21 0.79 -7.03
C VAL A 32 10.45 1.90 -6.03
N LYS A 33 9.63 1.98 -4.98
CA LYS A 33 9.70 3.01 -3.95
C LYS A 33 9.45 2.42 -2.58
N PRO A 34 9.90 3.09 -1.51
CA PRO A 34 9.48 2.72 -0.16
C PRO A 34 7.97 2.73 -0.05
N PHE A 35 7.41 1.86 0.77
CA PHE A 35 5.96 1.72 0.87
C PHE A 35 5.51 1.45 2.30
N LEU A 36 4.21 1.68 2.56
CA LEU A 36 3.62 1.44 3.86
C LEU A 36 2.59 0.32 3.75
N PRO A 37 2.91 -0.87 4.31
CA PRO A 37 1.94 -1.97 4.38
C PRO A 37 0.86 -1.67 5.42
N PRO A 38 -0.22 -2.48 5.48
CA PRO A 38 -1.33 -2.23 6.39
C PRO A 38 -0.98 -2.24 7.88
N CYS A 39 0.10 -2.89 8.27
CA CYS A 39 0.50 -2.94 9.68
C CYS A 39 2.01 -2.83 9.83
N ILE A 40 2.44 -2.32 10.99
CA ILE A 40 3.86 -2.14 11.29
C ILE A 40 4.53 -3.50 11.48
N ASP A 41 3.91 -4.34 12.31
CA ASP A 41 4.37 -5.70 12.57
C ASP A 41 3.22 -6.65 12.34
N GLY A 42 3.48 -7.81 11.76
CA GLY A 42 2.43 -8.79 11.57
C GLY A 42 2.46 -9.40 10.18
N PRO A 43 1.41 -10.13 9.79
CA PRO A 43 1.41 -10.91 8.56
C PRO A 43 1.21 -10.10 7.28
N PHE A 44 0.70 -8.87 7.38
CA PHE A 44 0.38 -8.07 6.19
C PHE A 44 1.53 -7.13 5.86
N LYS A 45 2.58 -7.70 5.23
CA LYS A 45 3.84 -7.01 4.97
C LYS A 45 3.97 -6.44 3.56
N ASN A 46 2.95 -6.60 2.73
CA ASN A 46 2.97 -6.12 1.35
C ASN A 46 1.98 -4.98 1.17
N LEU A 47 2.08 -4.26 0.05
CA LEU A 47 1.02 -3.36 -0.34
C LEU A 47 -0.18 -4.19 -0.80
N TYR A 48 -1.34 -3.88 -0.25
CA TYR A 48 -2.61 -4.45 -0.66
C TYR A 48 -3.44 -3.35 -1.29
N TYR A 49 -4.12 -3.65 -2.38
CA TYR A 49 -4.86 -2.65 -3.15
C TYR A 49 -5.88 -1.88 -2.30
N TRP A 50 -6.72 -2.61 -1.59
CA TRP A 50 -7.77 -2.01 -0.76
C TRP A 50 -7.21 -1.15 0.36
N ASP A 51 -6.27 -1.71 1.09
CA ASP A 51 -5.73 -1.07 2.29
C ASP A 51 -4.94 0.17 1.93
N THR A 52 -4.24 0.17 0.80
CA THR A 52 -3.45 1.31 0.37
C THR A 52 -4.33 2.53 0.07
N PHE A 53 -5.54 2.32 -0.42
CA PHE A 53 -6.46 3.42 -0.65
C PHE A 53 -6.73 4.18 0.64
N PHE A 54 -7.02 3.46 1.72
CA PHE A 54 -7.29 4.08 3.01
C PHE A 54 -6.03 4.64 3.66
N THR A 55 -4.92 3.92 3.55
CA THR A 55 -3.63 4.39 4.05
C THR A 55 -3.25 5.71 3.40
N ASN A 56 -3.40 5.82 2.08
CA ASN A 56 -3.09 7.04 1.36
C ASN A 56 -3.97 8.22 1.80
N LYS A 57 -5.23 7.98 2.09
CA LYS A 57 -6.10 9.04 2.61
C LYS A 57 -5.57 9.59 3.94
N GLY A 58 -5.14 8.70 4.82
CA GLY A 58 -4.55 9.10 6.10
C GLY A 58 -3.24 9.85 5.92
N LEU A 59 -2.38 9.36 5.04
CA LEU A 59 -1.09 10.00 4.75
C LEU A 59 -1.28 11.41 4.21
N LEU A 60 -2.20 11.58 3.27
CA LEU A 60 -2.50 12.90 2.70
C LEU A 60 -3.06 13.85 3.74
N ALA A 61 -3.94 13.37 4.60
CA ALA A 61 -4.51 14.17 5.68
C ALA A 61 -3.43 14.66 6.65
N ASP A 62 -2.39 13.87 6.86
CA ASP A 62 -1.29 14.20 7.77
C ASP A 62 -0.11 14.88 7.06
N GLY A 63 -0.27 15.23 5.79
CA GLY A 63 0.76 15.96 5.05
C GLY A 63 1.90 15.10 4.51
N LEU A 64 1.79 13.78 4.58
CA LEU A 64 2.81 12.86 4.10
C LEU A 64 2.56 12.50 2.63
N ILE A 65 2.64 13.53 1.78
CA ILE A 65 2.26 13.42 0.37
C ILE A 65 3.21 12.54 -0.41
N GLU A 66 4.52 12.63 -0.14
CA GLU A 66 5.51 11.83 -0.85
C GLU A 66 5.30 10.34 -0.57
N GLU A 67 4.98 9.99 0.66
CA GLU A 67 4.73 8.61 1.03
C GLU A 67 3.51 8.03 0.33
N ALA A 68 2.43 8.82 0.24
CA ALA A 68 1.23 8.41 -0.49
C ALA A 68 1.53 8.23 -1.98
N LYS A 69 2.31 9.15 -2.55
CA LYS A 69 2.72 9.08 -3.95
C LYS A 69 3.55 7.83 -4.21
N ASN A 70 4.47 7.51 -3.31
CA ASN A 70 5.32 6.32 -3.43
C ASN A 70 4.48 5.04 -3.44
N ASN A 71 3.47 4.95 -2.57
CA ASN A 71 2.56 3.81 -2.56
C ASN A 71 1.86 3.67 -3.92
N THR A 72 1.37 4.79 -4.46
CA THR A 72 0.68 4.80 -5.75
C THR A 72 1.62 4.38 -6.90
N GLU A 73 2.85 4.87 -6.89
CA GLU A 73 3.84 4.51 -7.91
C GLU A 73 4.13 3.01 -7.89
N ASN A 74 4.17 2.40 -6.71
CA ASN A 74 4.35 0.96 -6.60
C ASN A 74 3.17 0.20 -7.21
N LEU A 75 1.94 0.68 -7.00
CA LEU A 75 0.77 0.06 -7.60
C LEU A 75 0.80 0.17 -9.12
N ILE A 76 1.20 1.33 -9.63
CA ILE A 76 1.36 1.53 -11.08
C ILE A 76 2.41 0.59 -11.66
N HIS A 77 3.53 0.44 -10.96
CA HIS A 77 4.59 -0.47 -11.38
C HIS A 77 4.06 -1.91 -11.46
N ALA A 78 3.27 -2.31 -10.48
CA ALA A 78 2.68 -3.66 -10.46
C ALA A 78 1.74 -3.87 -11.65
N VAL A 79 0.94 -2.85 -12.00
CA VAL A 79 0.06 -2.92 -13.17
C VAL A 79 0.88 -3.09 -14.44
N ASN A 80 2.00 -2.37 -14.54
CA ASN A 80 2.88 -2.48 -15.72
C ASN A 80 3.51 -3.87 -15.83
N LEU A 81 3.80 -4.50 -14.69
CA LEU A 81 4.38 -5.85 -14.69
C LEU A 81 3.36 -6.93 -14.99
N LYS A 82 2.15 -6.80 -14.47
CA LYS A 82 1.15 -7.88 -14.49
C LYS A 82 0.00 -7.64 -15.48
N GLY A 83 -0.22 -6.42 -15.90
CA GLY A 83 -1.35 -6.06 -16.75
C GLY A 83 -2.66 -5.86 -15.99
N PHE A 84 -2.65 -5.95 -14.67
CA PHE A 84 -3.80 -5.73 -13.80
C PHE A 84 -3.31 -5.32 -12.42
N VAL A 85 -4.22 -4.84 -11.58
CA VAL A 85 -3.86 -4.49 -10.19
C VAL A 85 -3.98 -5.76 -9.34
N PRO A 86 -2.85 -6.32 -8.87
CA PRO A 86 -2.92 -7.52 -8.03
C PRO A 86 -3.49 -7.17 -6.65
N ASN A 87 -4.06 -8.17 -5.99
CA ASN A 87 -4.61 -7.98 -4.65
C ASN A 87 -3.52 -7.57 -3.66
N ALA A 88 -2.32 -8.16 -3.80
CA ALA A 88 -1.15 -7.81 -3.01
C ALA A 88 0.08 -7.86 -3.90
N LEU A 89 1.06 -6.99 -3.63
CA LEU A 89 2.29 -6.91 -4.39
C LEU A 89 3.32 -7.92 -3.89
N SER A 90 3.06 -9.19 -4.17
CA SER A 90 4.01 -10.27 -3.92
C SER A 90 3.86 -11.31 -5.02
N ASP A 91 4.90 -12.10 -5.26
CA ASP A 91 4.85 -13.15 -6.28
C ASP A 91 3.77 -14.17 -5.98
N HIS A 92 3.60 -14.48 -4.70
CA HIS A 92 2.59 -15.44 -4.27
C HIS A 92 1.17 -14.95 -4.53
N MET A 93 0.89 -13.70 -4.22
CA MET A 93 -0.45 -13.12 -4.30
C MET A 93 -0.75 -12.39 -5.61
N SER A 94 0.27 -12.12 -6.43
CA SER A 94 0.10 -11.27 -7.62
C SER A 94 -0.68 -11.94 -8.75
N LYS A 95 -0.93 -13.22 -8.65
CA LYS A 95 -1.76 -13.94 -9.64
C LYS A 95 -3.25 -13.75 -9.42
N PHE A 96 -3.64 -13.09 -8.32
CA PHE A 96 -5.04 -12.83 -8.01
C PHE A 96 -5.31 -11.34 -8.14
N CYS A 97 -6.40 -10.99 -8.83
CA CYS A 97 -6.88 -9.60 -8.86
C CYS A 97 -7.58 -9.28 -7.54
N SER A 98 -7.55 -7.99 -7.15
CA SER A 98 -8.42 -7.54 -6.07
C SER A 98 -9.87 -7.59 -6.57
N ALA A 99 -10.82 -7.60 -5.65
CA ALA A 99 -12.24 -7.60 -6.03
C ALA A 99 -12.60 -6.40 -6.91
N VAL A 100 -12.06 -5.23 -6.58
CA VAL A 100 -12.30 -4.01 -7.35
C VAL A 100 -11.66 -4.12 -8.72
N SER A 101 -10.42 -4.58 -8.76
CA SER A 101 -9.67 -4.75 -9.99
C SER A 101 -10.34 -5.76 -10.93
N SER A 102 -10.81 -6.87 -10.38
CA SER A 102 -11.54 -7.89 -11.15
C SER A 102 -12.78 -7.32 -11.81
N PHE A 103 -13.49 -6.44 -11.11
CA PHE A 103 -14.67 -5.80 -11.65
C PHE A 103 -14.32 -4.96 -12.87
N TYR A 104 -13.26 -4.18 -12.80
CA TYR A 104 -12.81 -3.36 -13.93
C TYR A 104 -12.34 -4.23 -15.09
N ASP A 105 -11.60 -5.29 -14.80
CA ASP A 105 -11.11 -6.19 -15.84
C ASP A 105 -12.25 -6.80 -16.65
N LYS A 106 -13.32 -7.18 -16.00
CA LYS A 106 -14.50 -7.72 -16.67
C LYS A 106 -15.15 -6.71 -17.60
N ARG A 107 -15.07 -5.44 -17.27
CA ARG A 107 -15.66 -4.38 -18.09
C ARG A 107 -14.85 -4.05 -19.32
N ARG A 108 -13.60 -4.44 -19.34
CA ARG A 108 -12.69 -4.18 -20.46
C ARG A 108 -12.86 -5.17 -21.61
N VAL A 109 -13.51 -6.25 -21.34
CA VAL A 109 -13.71 -7.33 -22.34
C VAL A 109 -14.89 -7.06 -23.29
#